data_87666e6adecc9c5aa5040092db2859c4
#
_entry.id   87666e6adecc9c5aa5040092db2859c4
#
_cell.length_a   1.000
_cell.length_b   1.000
_cell.length_c   1.000
_cell.angle_alpha   90.00
_cell.angle_beta   90.00
_cell.angle_gamma   90.00
#
_symmetry.space_group_name_H-M   'P 1'
#
loop_
_entity.id
_entity.type
_entity.pdbx_description
1 polymer ?
#
loop_
_entity_poly.entity_id
_entity_poly.type
_entity_poly.pdbx_seq_one_letter_code
_entity_poly.pdbx_strand_id
1 'polypeptide(L)'
;FTNAGAAPLANDTSGIYSGKSQLTKYDRETFTIAQMRAGNFDKDESGADVTLDFTSSLSSRTTTEYEVTSIFIQDQIDFSDSLKLLIGGRYDDYEISVTDIKASNTVYTKTEDLFSPRAGIIFKPQENTSVYLSYSDTFSPKAGEQYKKMTNDSTLGRVLDADEVENMEIGLKVALSDDLFLTAAYFDAESTQMKSRTVDGVDEQYGMVNKEVDGYEIELSGSISDQLELSMSYADFEAANEEQSREIPDYTFTAFANYQVNPDFAIGFGVTSQGDSQIGTSASPYLPSYTRVDVSAFYQLAEDLTIQANIENLTDETYFPHSHSTHQASVGEEMNARVSIRRTF
;
A
#
# COMPACT_ATOMS: atom_id res chain seq x y z
N PHE A 1 4.09 9.60 8.36
CA PHE A 1 3.63 8.58 9.31
C PHE A 1 4.85 8.11 10.09
N THR A 2 5.04 8.58 11.32
CA THR A 2 5.96 7.92 12.23
C THR A 2 5.25 6.69 12.76
N ASN A 3 5.70 5.51 12.36
CA ASN A 3 5.31 4.25 12.96
C ASN A 3 5.51 4.34 14.48
N ALA A 4 4.45 4.48 15.23
CA ALA A 4 4.44 4.03 16.60
C ALA A 4 4.60 2.50 16.52
N GLY A 5 5.72 2.00 17.00
CA GLY A 5 6.23 0.67 16.73
C GLY A 5 5.20 -0.43 16.89
N ALA A 6 5.16 -1.32 15.93
CA ALA A 6 4.53 -2.61 16.10
C ALA A 6 5.16 -3.28 17.32
N ALA A 7 4.36 -3.52 18.34
CA ALA A 7 4.79 -4.32 19.46
C ALA A 7 5.13 -5.72 18.95
N PRO A 8 6.20 -6.35 19.45
CA PRO A 8 6.55 -7.71 19.06
C PRO A 8 5.37 -8.63 19.39
N LEU A 9 5.09 -9.57 18.50
CA LEU A 9 4.08 -10.61 18.67
C LEU A 9 4.40 -11.43 19.92
N ALA A 10 3.84 -11.03 21.04
CA ALA A 10 3.80 -11.87 22.24
C ALA A 10 2.53 -12.72 22.17
N ASN A 11 2.59 -13.95 22.69
CA ASN A 11 1.50 -14.92 22.64
C ASN A 11 0.22 -14.50 23.38
N ASP A 12 0.30 -13.43 24.16
CA ASP A 12 -0.84 -12.81 24.86
C ASP A 12 -0.62 -11.31 24.84
N THR A 13 -1.46 -10.58 24.10
CA THR A 13 -1.36 -9.13 23.99
C THR A 13 -2.68 -8.48 24.36
N SER A 14 -2.69 -7.81 25.50
CA SER A 14 -3.74 -6.88 25.87
C SER A 14 -3.12 -5.52 26.19
N GLY A 15 -3.79 -4.45 25.81
CA GLY A 15 -3.28 -3.12 26.08
C GLY A 15 -4.33 -2.03 25.95
N ILE A 16 -4.06 -0.90 26.59
CA ILE A 16 -4.82 0.33 26.43
C ILE A 16 -3.88 1.32 25.75
N TYR A 17 -4.32 1.85 24.61
CA TYR A 17 -3.64 2.92 23.93
C TYR A 17 -4.46 4.19 23.98
N SER A 18 -3.84 5.29 24.34
CA SER A 18 -4.40 6.63 24.21
C SER A 18 -3.35 7.53 23.56
N GLY A 19 -3.74 8.14 22.45
CA GLY A 19 -2.83 9.00 21.71
C GLY A 19 -3.54 10.22 21.14
N LYS A 20 -2.82 11.35 21.15
CA LYS A 20 -3.23 12.58 20.48
C LYS A 20 -2.20 12.90 19.42
N SER A 21 -2.64 13.13 18.19
CA SER A 21 -1.77 13.52 17.11
C SER A 21 -2.33 14.74 16.37
N GLN A 22 -1.45 15.63 16.00
CA GLN A 22 -1.78 16.84 15.26
C GLN A 22 -1.09 16.78 13.90
N LEU A 23 -1.88 16.68 12.84
CA LEU A 23 -1.38 16.83 11.46
C LEU A 23 -1.49 18.30 11.06
N THR A 24 -0.35 18.95 11.01
CA THR A 24 -0.26 20.38 10.71
C THR A 24 -0.15 20.61 9.20
N LYS A 25 -1.11 21.36 8.64
CA LYS A 25 -1.10 22.09 7.38
C LYS A 25 -0.86 21.32 6.07
N TYR A 26 -1.89 21.22 5.27
CA TYR A 26 -1.76 21.14 3.83
C TYR A 26 -2.07 22.50 3.21
N ASP A 27 -1.04 23.22 2.79
CA ASP A 27 -1.17 24.36 1.89
C ASP A 27 -1.07 23.83 0.46
N ARG A 28 -2.14 23.86 -0.31
CA ARG A 28 -2.16 23.44 -1.72
C ARG A 28 -2.43 24.62 -2.62
N GLU A 29 -1.46 24.94 -3.46
CA GLU A 29 -1.63 25.88 -4.56
C GLU A 29 -2.13 25.12 -5.79
N THR A 30 -3.22 25.57 -6.40
CA THR A 30 -3.69 25.03 -7.67
C THR A 30 -3.45 26.03 -8.80
N PHE A 31 -2.78 25.53 -9.83
CA PHE A 31 -2.62 26.22 -11.10
C PHE A 31 -3.73 25.79 -12.05
N THR A 32 -4.19 26.71 -12.89
CA THR A 32 -5.12 26.35 -13.96
C THR A 32 -4.42 25.49 -15.01
N ILE A 33 -5.16 24.62 -15.70
CA ILE A 33 -4.63 23.78 -16.79
C ILE A 33 -4.00 24.63 -17.90
N ALA A 34 -4.52 25.82 -18.14
CA ALA A 34 -3.94 26.74 -19.09
C ALA A 34 -2.53 27.22 -18.69
N GLN A 35 -2.31 27.47 -17.41
CA GLN A 35 -0.99 27.83 -16.87
C GLN A 35 -0.01 26.64 -16.93
N MET A 36 -0.49 25.41 -16.75
CA MET A 36 0.35 24.21 -16.86
C MET A 36 0.70 23.86 -18.32
N ARG A 37 -0.23 24.07 -19.26
CA ARG A 37 -0.03 23.78 -20.70
C ARG A 37 0.88 24.78 -21.41
N ALA A 38 1.10 25.94 -20.82
CA ALA A 38 1.94 26.97 -21.42
C ALA A 38 3.41 26.53 -21.59
N GLY A 39 3.85 25.40 -21.00
CA GLY A 39 5.18 24.79 -21.21
C GLY A 39 6.39 25.72 -21.11
N ASN A 40 6.11 27.00 -21.14
CA ASN A 40 6.94 28.12 -20.96
C ASN A 40 6.26 28.97 -19.89
N PHE A 41 6.68 28.81 -18.67
CA PHE A 41 6.13 29.50 -17.50
C PHE A 41 6.25 31.05 -17.62
N ASP A 42 6.91 31.53 -18.67
CA ASP A 42 7.17 32.93 -18.89
C ASP A 42 6.18 33.60 -19.87
N LYS A 43 5.46 32.80 -20.71
CA LYS A 43 4.58 33.37 -21.76
C LYS A 43 3.31 32.57 -21.95
N ASP A 44 2.20 33.23 -22.20
CA ASP A 44 0.92 32.64 -22.57
C ASP A 44 0.87 32.21 -24.06
N GLU A 45 -0.27 31.64 -24.51
CA GLU A 45 -0.49 31.25 -25.92
C GLU A 45 -0.45 32.44 -26.88
N SER A 46 -0.60 33.69 -26.39
CA SER A 46 -0.47 34.92 -27.17
C SER A 46 0.95 35.48 -27.21
N GLY A 47 1.88 34.88 -26.47
CA GLY A 47 3.25 35.33 -26.31
C GLY A 47 3.43 36.46 -25.30
N ALA A 48 2.40 36.77 -24.51
CA ALA A 48 2.49 37.75 -23.42
C ALA A 48 3.16 37.13 -22.18
N ASP A 49 3.91 37.92 -21.42
CA ASP A 49 4.55 37.46 -20.18
C ASP A 49 3.50 37.08 -19.17
N VAL A 50 3.59 35.81 -18.68
CA VAL A 50 2.74 35.33 -17.61
C VAL A 50 3.47 35.53 -16.29
N THR A 51 2.93 36.39 -15.46
CA THR A 51 3.38 36.50 -14.07
C THR A 51 2.63 35.43 -13.24
N LEU A 52 3.33 34.40 -12.81
CA LEU A 52 2.77 33.43 -11.87
C LEU A 52 2.68 34.13 -10.51
N ASP A 53 1.47 34.41 -10.08
CA ASP A 53 1.22 34.90 -8.73
C ASP A 53 1.01 33.73 -7.77
N PHE A 54 2.07 33.32 -7.09
CA PHE A 54 2.06 32.27 -6.07
C PHE A 54 1.35 32.69 -4.77
N THR A 55 0.92 33.94 -4.66
CA THR A 55 0.27 34.46 -3.46
C THR A 55 -1.24 34.53 -3.56
N SER A 56 -1.81 34.37 -4.75
CA SER A 56 -3.16 34.84 -5.01
C SER A 56 -4.30 33.92 -4.62
N SER A 57 -4.13 32.63 -4.47
CA SER A 57 -5.20 31.79 -3.91
C SER A 57 -4.80 30.36 -3.64
N LEU A 58 -4.57 30.06 -2.41
CA LEU A 58 -4.65 28.67 -1.93
C LEU A 58 -6.05 28.10 -2.28
N SER A 59 -6.10 26.94 -2.93
CA SER A 59 -7.39 26.29 -3.22
C SER A 59 -8.05 25.79 -1.94
N SER A 60 -7.23 25.36 -0.97
CA SER A 60 -7.68 24.95 0.34
C SER A 60 -6.59 25.13 1.38
N ARG A 61 -6.99 25.36 2.62
CA ARG A 61 -6.11 25.36 3.78
C ARG A 61 -6.88 24.80 4.97
N THR A 62 -6.47 23.65 5.47
CA THR A 62 -7.11 22.99 6.58
C THR A 62 -6.10 22.59 7.64
N THR A 63 -6.54 22.55 8.89
CA THR A 63 -5.82 21.91 9.98
C THR A 63 -6.68 20.75 10.47
N THR A 64 -6.09 19.57 10.56
CA THR A 64 -6.77 18.37 11.06
C THR A 64 -6.16 17.96 12.38
N GLU A 65 -6.99 17.76 13.36
CA GLU A 65 -6.64 17.23 14.69
C GLU A 65 -7.45 15.94 14.90
N TYR A 66 -6.85 14.93 15.50
CA TYR A 66 -7.58 13.72 15.89
C TYR A 66 -7.13 13.24 17.28
N GLU A 67 -8.10 12.72 18.02
CA GLU A 67 -7.91 12.01 19.27
C GLU A 67 -8.43 10.60 19.12
N VAL A 68 -7.65 9.63 19.60
CA VAL A 68 -8.02 8.22 19.59
C VAL A 68 -7.76 7.64 20.97
N THR A 69 -8.75 6.98 21.52
CA THR A 69 -8.61 6.14 22.70
C THR A 69 -8.97 4.72 22.34
N SER A 70 -8.05 3.79 22.57
CA SER A 70 -8.21 2.42 22.12
C SER A 70 -7.99 1.43 23.24
N ILE A 71 -8.78 0.36 23.24
CA ILE A 71 -8.56 -0.83 24.04
C ILE A 71 -8.53 -2.05 23.12
N PHE A 72 -7.58 -2.93 23.32
CA PHE A 72 -7.53 -4.19 22.57
C PHE A 72 -7.25 -5.37 23.48
N ILE A 73 -7.75 -6.52 23.05
CA ILE A 73 -7.48 -7.81 23.66
C ILE A 73 -7.28 -8.85 22.56
N GLN A 74 -6.31 -9.71 22.74
CA GLN A 74 -6.08 -10.85 21.87
C GLN A 74 -5.59 -12.01 22.72
N ASP A 75 -6.12 -13.20 22.44
CA ASP A 75 -5.72 -14.44 23.08
C ASP A 75 -5.43 -15.52 22.03
N GLN A 76 -4.43 -16.33 22.28
CA GLN A 76 -4.13 -17.53 21.51
C GLN A 76 -4.32 -18.74 22.42
N ILE A 77 -5.30 -19.55 22.08
CA ILE A 77 -5.68 -20.73 22.83
C ILE A 77 -5.10 -21.96 22.14
N ASP A 78 -4.20 -22.67 22.81
CA ASP A 78 -3.61 -23.89 22.32
C ASP A 78 -4.46 -25.10 22.84
N PHE A 79 -5.35 -25.61 21.99
CA PHE A 79 -6.16 -26.77 22.33
C PHE A 79 -5.33 -28.06 22.32
N SER A 80 -4.31 -28.11 21.48
CA SER A 80 -3.34 -29.22 21.39
C SER A 80 -2.10 -28.70 20.64
N ASP A 81 -1.07 -29.53 20.53
CA ASP A 81 0.13 -29.23 19.72
C ASP A 81 -0.22 -28.95 18.24
N SER A 82 -1.34 -29.54 17.78
CA SER A 82 -1.77 -29.44 16.39
C SER A 82 -2.91 -28.47 16.13
N LEU A 83 -3.58 -27.93 17.15
CA LEU A 83 -4.74 -27.06 16.97
C LEU A 83 -4.67 -25.83 17.88
N LYS A 84 -4.67 -24.66 17.27
CA LYS A 84 -4.66 -23.37 17.94
C LYS A 84 -5.79 -22.47 17.43
N LEU A 85 -6.35 -21.68 18.33
CA LEU A 85 -7.33 -20.63 18.04
C LEU A 85 -6.73 -19.28 18.42
N LEU A 86 -6.81 -18.33 17.51
CA LEU A 86 -6.56 -16.93 17.77
C LEU A 86 -7.92 -16.21 17.80
N ILE A 87 -8.16 -15.40 18.83
CA ILE A 87 -9.33 -14.55 18.92
C ILE A 87 -8.96 -13.21 19.54
N GLY A 88 -9.51 -12.14 19.02
CA GLY A 88 -9.22 -10.82 19.55
C GLY A 88 -10.12 -9.76 18.96
N GLY A 89 -9.98 -8.56 19.48
CA GLY A 89 -10.66 -7.40 18.98
C GLY A 89 -10.05 -6.12 19.55
N ARG A 90 -10.29 -5.05 18.83
CA ARG A 90 -9.90 -3.71 19.20
C ARG A 90 -11.11 -2.81 19.13
N TYR A 91 -11.29 -2.00 20.15
CA TYR A 91 -12.28 -0.94 20.18
C TYR A 91 -11.55 0.40 20.20
N ASP A 92 -11.98 1.30 19.32
CA ASP A 92 -11.47 2.65 19.18
C ASP A 92 -12.60 3.65 19.36
N ASP A 93 -12.43 4.58 20.29
CA ASP A 93 -13.18 5.83 20.37
C ASP A 93 -12.34 6.87 19.64
N TYR A 94 -12.85 7.37 18.52
CA TYR A 94 -12.13 8.21 17.57
C TYR A 94 -12.87 9.53 17.37
N GLU A 95 -12.18 10.64 17.57
CA GLU A 95 -12.67 11.98 17.24
C GLU A 95 -11.72 12.65 16.26
N ILE A 96 -12.29 13.23 15.20
CA ILE A 96 -11.58 14.07 14.26
C ILE A 96 -12.19 15.45 14.17
N SER A 97 -11.34 16.48 14.18
CA SER A 97 -11.72 17.88 13.98
C SER A 97 -10.93 18.47 12.82
N VAL A 98 -11.62 19.04 11.85
CA VAL A 98 -11.03 19.71 10.71
C VAL A 98 -11.42 21.18 10.72
N THR A 99 -10.42 22.06 10.81
CA THR A 99 -10.62 23.50 10.71
C THR A 99 -10.33 23.96 9.29
N ASP A 100 -11.34 24.46 8.58
CA ASP A 100 -11.14 25.14 7.29
C ASP A 100 -10.80 26.61 7.51
N ILE A 101 -9.52 26.93 7.32
CA ILE A 101 -8.97 28.29 7.54
C ILE A 101 -9.50 29.26 6.49
N LYS A 102 -9.79 28.79 5.28
CA LYS A 102 -10.37 29.65 4.22
C LYS A 102 -11.85 29.97 4.46
N ALA A 103 -12.58 29.04 5.07
CA ALA A 103 -13.98 29.24 5.46
C ALA A 103 -14.09 29.88 6.86
N SER A 104 -13.34 30.95 7.10
CA SER A 104 -13.38 31.72 8.35
C SER A 104 -13.07 30.89 9.62
N ASN A 105 -12.19 29.90 9.51
CA ASN A 105 -11.85 28.95 10.55
C ASN A 105 -13.09 28.10 10.99
N THR A 106 -13.92 27.73 10.06
CA THR A 106 -15.03 26.81 10.38
C THR A 106 -14.48 25.46 10.80
N VAL A 107 -14.98 24.94 11.93
CA VAL A 107 -14.57 23.66 12.47
C VAL A 107 -15.65 22.61 12.20
N TYR A 108 -15.23 21.46 11.69
CA TYR A 108 -16.05 20.29 11.50
C TYR A 108 -15.51 19.18 12.39
N THR A 109 -16.38 18.54 13.15
CA THR A 109 -15.99 17.47 14.08
C THR A 109 -16.83 16.23 13.83
N LYS A 110 -16.20 15.07 13.88
CA LYS A 110 -16.87 13.77 13.84
C LYS A 110 -16.27 12.83 14.88
N THR A 111 -17.14 12.10 15.57
CA THR A 111 -16.77 11.06 16.53
C THR A 111 -17.33 9.74 16.02
N GLU A 112 -16.54 8.67 16.12
CA GLU A 112 -16.92 7.31 15.75
C GLU A 112 -16.40 6.32 16.78
N ASP A 113 -17.24 5.33 17.07
CA ASP A 113 -16.90 4.14 17.86
C ASP A 113 -16.67 3.00 16.88
N LEU A 114 -15.45 2.46 16.82
CA LEU A 114 -15.04 1.45 15.86
C LEU A 114 -14.65 0.17 16.59
N PHE A 115 -15.14 -0.97 16.13
CA PHE A 115 -14.76 -2.26 16.68
C PHE A 115 -14.20 -3.17 15.60
N SER A 116 -12.93 -3.56 15.73
CA SER A 116 -12.15 -4.36 14.80
C SER A 116 -11.95 -5.78 15.36
N PRO A 117 -12.84 -6.73 15.06
CA PRO A 117 -12.66 -8.12 15.45
C PRO A 117 -11.61 -8.83 14.60
N ARG A 118 -10.98 -9.86 15.18
CA ARG A 118 -10.17 -10.83 14.46
C ARG A 118 -10.33 -12.23 15.04
N ALA A 119 -10.30 -13.22 14.19
CA ALA A 119 -10.30 -14.61 14.57
C ALA A 119 -9.44 -15.45 13.62
N GLY A 120 -8.87 -16.53 14.11
CA GLY A 120 -8.10 -17.45 13.28
C GLY A 120 -8.00 -18.84 13.89
N ILE A 121 -8.00 -19.85 13.04
CA ILE A 121 -7.76 -21.23 13.41
C ILE A 121 -6.49 -21.67 12.69
N ILE A 122 -5.57 -22.30 13.44
CA ILE A 122 -4.33 -22.84 12.91
C ILE A 122 -4.31 -24.34 13.20
N PHE A 123 -4.22 -25.12 12.15
CA PHE A 123 -4.07 -26.56 12.23
C PHE A 123 -2.66 -26.96 11.74
N LYS A 124 -1.92 -27.68 12.60
CA LYS A 124 -0.59 -28.21 12.32
C LYS A 124 -0.65 -29.71 12.15
N PRO A 125 -0.86 -30.23 10.92
CA PRO A 125 -0.87 -31.68 10.68
C PRO A 125 0.50 -32.34 10.93
N GLN A 126 1.57 -31.54 10.81
CA GLN A 126 2.96 -31.92 11.07
C GLN A 126 3.70 -30.72 11.68
N GLU A 127 4.84 -30.95 12.31
CA GLU A 127 5.63 -29.89 12.96
C GLU A 127 6.05 -28.77 11.99
N ASN A 128 6.36 -29.16 10.75
CA ASN A 128 6.80 -28.26 9.70
C ASN A 128 5.68 -27.68 8.83
N THR A 129 4.41 -27.99 9.10
CA THR A 129 3.28 -27.60 8.25
C THR A 129 2.18 -26.97 9.07
N SER A 130 1.68 -25.83 8.65
CA SER A 130 0.52 -25.13 9.22
C SER A 130 -0.47 -24.78 8.13
N VAL A 131 -1.74 -25.14 8.36
CA VAL A 131 -2.88 -24.64 7.58
C VAL A 131 -3.66 -23.71 8.49
N TYR A 132 -4.08 -22.56 7.97
CA TYR A 132 -4.84 -21.60 8.75
C TYR A 132 -6.04 -21.05 7.97
N LEU A 133 -7.03 -20.63 8.73
CA LEU A 133 -8.13 -19.78 8.29
C LEU A 133 -8.14 -18.56 9.20
N SER A 134 -8.20 -17.38 8.64
CA SER A 134 -8.27 -16.13 9.38
C SER A 134 -9.38 -15.23 8.86
N TYR A 135 -9.93 -14.45 9.76
CA TYR A 135 -10.87 -13.37 9.52
C TYR A 135 -10.42 -12.14 10.28
N SER A 136 -10.47 -11.01 9.64
CA SER A 136 -10.27 -9.71 10.28
C SER A 136 -11.16 -8.66 9.64
N ASP A 137 -11.67 -7.78 10.49
CA ASP A 137 -12.34 -6.56 10.09
C ASP A 137 -11.63 -5.39 10.73
N THR A 138 -11.26 -4.40 9.92
CA THR A 138 -10.47 -3.24 10.33
C THR A 138 -11.05 -1.96 9.76
N PHE A 139 -10.80 -0.85 10.44
CA PHE A 139 -11.28 0.45 10.03
C PHE A 139 -10.13 1.41 9.73
N SER A 140 -10.32 2.20 8.68
CA SER A 140 -9.42 3.30 8.31
C SER A 140 -10.17 4.62 8.39
N PRO A 141 -10.02 5.37 9.49
CA PRO A 141 -10.67 6.66 9.63
C PRO A 141 -10.26 7.62 8.53
N LYS A 142 -11.23 8.38 8.02
CA LYS A 142 -10.96 9.36 6.97
C LYS A 142 -10.16 10.54 7.51
N ALA A 143 -9.21 11.02 6.70
CA ALA A 143 -8.35 12.15 7.04
C ALA A 143 -8.03 13.01 5.80
N GLY A 144 -7.56 14.23 6.03
CA GLY A 144 -7.02 15.09 4.98
C GLY A 144 -8.05 15.69 4.03
N GLU A 145 -7.86 15.52 2.72
CA GLU A 145 -8.71 16.17 1.70
C GLU A 145 -10.18 15.74 1.72
N GLN A 146 -10.48 14.56 2.21
CA GLN A 146 -11.84 14.04 2.31
C GLN A 146 -12.71 14.98 3.16
N TYR A 147 -12.13 15.63 4.15
CA TYR A 147 -12.82 16.59 5.01
C TYR A 147 -12.99 17.98 4.42
N LYS A 148 -12.35 18.32 3.30
CA LYS A 148 -12.62 19.59 2.59
C LYS A 148 -14.08 19.74 2.18
N LYS A 149 -14.74 18.61 2.01
CA LYS A 149 -16.10 18.50 1.51
C LYS A 149 -17.09 18.22 2.63
N MET A 150 -16.65 18.26 3.88
CA MET A 150 -17.54 18.39 5.04
C MET A 150 -18.25 19.71 4.94
N THR A 151 -19.31 19.73 4.19
CA THR A 151 -20.28 20.82 4.25
C THR A 151 -21.23 20.55 5.42
N ASN A 152 -21.88 21.57 5.95
CA ASN A 152 -22.95 21.41 6.95
C ASN A 152 -24.17 20.65 6.40
N ASP A 153 -24.03 19.94 5.29
CA ASP A 153 -25.06 19.14 4.68
C ASP A 153 -25.19 17.83 5.46
N SER A 154 -26.28 17.70 6.20
CA SER A 154 -26.61 16.50 6.97
C SER A 154 -26.73 15.24 6.12
N THR A 155 -26.83 15.35 4.79
CA THR A 155 -26.85 14.21 3.87
C THR A 155 -25.46 13.60 3.67
N LEU A 156 -24.39 14.33 3.98
CA LEU A 156 -23.01 13.89 3.86
C LEU A 156 -22.46 13.18 5.12
N GLY A 157 -23.22 13.13 6.20
CA GLY A 157 -22.78 12.53 7.48
C GLY A 157 -22.25 11.11 7.35
N ARG A 158 -22.85 10.27 6.51
CA ARG A 158 -22.43 8.88 6.27
C ARG A 158 -21.19 8.73 5.40
N VAL A 159 -20.92 9.72 4.56
CA VAL A 159 -19.81 9.69 3.60
C VAL A 159 -18.45 9.83 4.30
N LEU A 160 -18.48 10.25 5.54
CA LEU A 160 -17.31 10.50 6.36
C LEU A 160 -17.07 9.39 7.40
N ASP A 161 -17.89 8.33 7.37
CA ASP A 161 -17.62 7.14 8.17
C ASP A 161 -16.27 6.54 7.79
N ALA A 162 -15.60 5.92 8.74
CA ALA A 162 -14.36 5.22 8.47
C ALA A 162 -14.55 4.21 7.33
N ASP A 163 -13.55 4.05 6.49
CA ASP A 163 -13.54 2.95 5.53
C ASP A 163 -13.33 1.64 6.31
N GLU A 164 -14.15 0.66 6.00
CA GLU A 164 -14.11 -0.68 6.57
C GLU A 164 -13.37 -1.62 5.61
N VAL A 165 -12.55 -2.50 6.13
CA VAL A 165 -11.84 -3.52 5.36
C VAL A 165 -12.01 -4.86 6.05
N GLU A 166 -12.85 -5.70 5.46
CA GLU A 166 -12.98 -7.10 5.82
C GLU A 166 -12.01 -7.95 5.01
N ASN A 167 -11.39 -8.93 5.64
CA ASN A 167 -10.52 -9.89 4.97
C ASN A 167 -10.75 -11.28 5.52
N MET A 168 -10.97 -12.24 4.62
CA MET A 168 -10.98 -13.66 4.91
C MET A 168 -9.85 -14.34 4.14
N GLU A 169 -9.06 -15.15 4.82
CA GLU A 169 -7.89 -15.77 4.22
C GLU A 169 -7.75 -17.22 4.68
N ILE A 170 -7.51 -18.11 3.73
CA ILE A 170 -7.07 -19.48 4.00
C ILE A 170 -5.66 -19.68 3.47
N GLY A 171 -4.77 -20.22 4.27
CA GLY A 171 -3.38 -20.36 3.84
C GLY A 171 -2.69 -21.61 4.38
N LEU A 172 -1.56 -21.85 3.75
CA LEU A 172 -0.63 -22.94 4.04
C LEU A 172 0.77 -22.37 4.24
N LYS A 173 1.46 -22.79 5.31
CA LYS A 173 2.87 -22.51 5.54
C LYS A 173 3.62 -23.80 5.77
N VAL A 174 4.70 -24.02 5.03
CA VAL A 174 5.51 -25.23 5.10
C VAL A 174 6.98 -24.87 5.22
N ALA A 175 7.67 -25.38 6.22
CA ALA A 175 9.11 -25.44 6.22
C ALA A 175 9.54 -26.65 5.38
N LEU A 176 10.01 -26.42 4.17
CA LEU A 176 10.48 -27.46 3.25
C LEU A 176 11.82 -28.05 3.72
N SER A 177 12.64 -27.19 4.36
CA SER A 177 13.84 -27.54 5.11
C SER A 177 14.00 -26.57 6.29
N ASP A 178 15.10 -26.63 7.03
CA ASP A 178 15.38 -25.72 8.14
C ASP A 178 15.49 -24.25 7.66
N ASP A 179 15.90 -24.04 6.40
CA ASP A 179 16.17 -22.71 5.85
C ASP A 179 15.32 -22.37 4.61
N LEU A 180 14.34 -23.20 4.21
CA LEU A 180 13.50 -22.96 3.05
C LEU A 180 12.02 -23.06 3.39
N PHE A 181 11.26 -22.00 3.11
CA PHE A 181 9.87 -21.85 3.48
C PHE A 181 8.99 -21.60 2.27
N LEU A 182 7.84 -22.27 2.25
CA LEU A 182 6.76 -22.06 1.28
C LEU A 182 5.55 -21.51 2.02
N THR A 183 4.98 -20.43 1.51
CA THR A 183 3.67 -19.92 1.94
C THR A 183 2.76 -19.86 0.73
N ALA A 184 1.50 -20.25 0.89
CA ALA A 184 0.46 -20.07 -0.10
C ALA A 184 -0.82 -19.63 0.60
N ALA A 185 -1.54 -18.67 0.04
CA ALA A 185 -2.79 -18.17 0.58
C ALA A 185 -3.79 -17.87 -0.55
N TYR A 186 -5.06 -18.03 -0.25
CA TYR A 186 -6.17 -17.45 -0.98
C TYR A 186 -6.88 -16.48 -0.04
N PHE A 187 -7.16 -15.29 -0.51
CA PHE A 187 -7.84 -14.25 0.23
C PHE A 187 -9.04 -13.71 -0.52
N ASP A 188 -10.00 -13.22 0.25
CA ASP A 188 -11.19 -12.48 -0.21
C ASP A 188 -11.27 -11.25 0.68
N ALA A 189 -11.12 -10.07 0.07
CA ALA A 189 -11.07 -8.80 0.75
C ALA A 189 -12.15 -7.85 0.21
N GLU A 190 -12.97 -7.32 1.11
CA GLU A 190 -13.94 -6.29 0.80
C GLU A 190 -13.56 -5.00 1.53
N SER A 191 -13.58 -3.87 0.82
CA SER A 191 -13.41 -2.56 1.45
C SER A 191 -14.49 -1.59 1.04
N THR A 192 -14.98 -0.81 2.01
CA THR A 192 -15.84 0.34 1.73
C THR A 192 -14.98 1.55 1.45
N GLN A 193 -15.29 2.27 0.40
CA GLN A 193 -14.60 3.49 0.02
C GLN A 193 -15.59 4.60 -0.32
N MET A 194 -15.22 5.83 0.03
CA MET A 194 -15.96 6.99 -0.43
C MET A 194 -15.68 7.26 -1.90
N LYS A 195 -16.73 7.39 -2.70
CA LYS A 195 -16.64 7.77 -4.10
C LYS A 195 -17.53 8.97 -4.41
N SER A 196 -17.00 9.92 -5.16
CA SER A 196 -17.82 10.96 -5.77
C SER A 196 -18.41 10.46 -7.08
N ARG A 197 -19.68 10.69 -7.32
CA ARG A 197 -20.32 10.39 -8.60
C ARG A 197 -21.25 11.54 -8.99
N THR A 198 -21.32 11.80 -10.30
CA THR A 198 -22.29 12.72 -10.88
C THR A 198 -23.62 12.00 -10.98
N VAL A 199 -24.69 12.52 -10.35
CA VAL A 199 -26.04 12.03 -10.45
C VAL A 199 -26.91 13.08 -11.09
N ASP A 200 -27.62 12.71 -12.16
CA ASP A 200 -28.53 13.60 -12.92
C ASP A 200 -27.92 14.92 -13.38
N GLY A 201 -26.63 14.91 -13.72
CA GLY A 201 -25.92 16.09 -14.20
C GLY A 201 -25.54 17.09 -13.10
N VAL A 202 -25.76 16.76 -11.83
CA VAL A 202 -25.28 17.53 -10.68
C VAL A 202 -23.96 16.94 -10.23
N ASP A 203 -22.92 17.75 -10.29
CA ASP A 203 -21.59 17.33 -9.88
C ASP A 203 -21.55 17.05 -8.35
N GLU A 204 -20.86 15.95 -8.03
CA GLU A 204 -20.41 15.63 -6.69
C GLU A 204 -21.45 15.23 -5.64
N GLN A 205 -22.19 14.17 -5.92
CA GLN A 205 -22.79 13.39 -4.84
C GLN A 205 -21.76 12.35 -4.36
N TYR A 206 -21.54 12.28 -3.05
CA TYR A 206 -20.66 11.31 -2.42
C TYR A 206 -21.48 10.10 -1.97
N GLY A 207 -20.94 8.92 -2.13
CA GLY A 207 -21.53 7.67 -1.67
C GLY A 207 -20.43 6.70 -1.25
N MET A 208 -20.77 5.77 -0.37
CA MET A 208 -19.92 4.62 -0.09
C MET A 208 -20.09 3.61 -1.21
N VAL A 209 -18.98 3.03 -1.65
CA VAL A 209 -18.94 1.93 -2.62
C VAL A 209 -18.10 0.81 -2.02
N ASN A 210 -18.53 -0.42 -2.26
CA ASN A 210 -17.75 -1.59 -1.90
C ASN A 210 -16.75 -1.88 -3.01
N LYS A 211 -15.54 -2.21 -2.62
CA LYS A 211 -14.49 -2.73 -3.49
C LYS A 211 -14.16 -4.13 -3.00
N GLU A 212 -14.36 -5.10 -3.87
CA GLU A 212 -14.08 -6.51 -3.61
C GLU A 212 -12.90 -6.94 -4.47
N VAL A 213 -11.94 -7.59 -3.84
CA VAL A 213 -10.76 -8.15 -4.48
C VAL A 213 -10.48 -9.50 -3.84
N ASP A 214 -10.45 -10.53 -4.66
CA ASP A 214 -9.98 -11.84 -4.24
C ASP A 214 -8.73 -12.24 -5.03
N GLY A 215 -8.02 -13.23 -4.55
CA GLY A 215 -6.80 -13.64 -5.20
C GLY A 215 -6.05 -14.72 -4.43
N TYR A 216 -4.91 -15.10 -4.98
CA TYR A 216 -4.02 -16.02 -4.31
C TYR A 216 -2.58 -15.51 -4.37
N GLU A 217 -1.83 -15.86 -3.34
CA GLU A 217 -0.42 -15.53 -3.20
C GLU A 217 0.39 -16.79 -2.91
N ILE A 218 1.57 -16.87 -3.52
CA ILE A 218 2.52 -17.95 -3.28
C ILE A 218 3.89 -17.32 -3.08
N GLU A 219 4.55 -17.68 -1.99
CA GLU A 219 5.91 -17.25 -1.69
C GLU A 219 6.79 -18.45 -1.39
N LEU A 220 7.99 -18.47 -1.97
CA LEU A 220 9.07 -19.39 -1.64
C LEU A 220 10.30 -18.59 -1.28
N SER A 221 10.82 -18.75 -0.07
CA SER A 221 11.97 -17.96 0.38
C SER A 221 12.91 -18.80 1.26
N GLY A 222 14.20 -18.58 1.07
CA GLY A 222 15.26 -19.21 1.86
C GLY A 222 16.39 -19.80 1.05
N SER A 223 17.15 -20.67 1.70
CA SER A 223 18.33 -21.33 1.10
C SER A 223 17.96 -22.65 0.46
N ILE A 224 18.18 -22.76 -0.84
CA ILE A 224 18.05 -24.02 -1.61
C ILE A 224 19.29 -24.90 -1.38
N SER A 225 20.43 -24.27 -1.18
CA SER A 225 21.70 -24.93 -0.86
C SER A 225 22.61 -23.95 -0.13
N ASP A 226 23.75 -24.43 0.36
CA ASP A 226 24.79 -23.58 1.01
C ASP A 226 25.25 -22.40 0.13
N GLN A 227 25.03 -22.48 -1.17
CA GLN A 227 25.47 -21.47 -2.13
C GLN A 227 24.33 -20.68 -2.77
N LEU A 228 23.07 -21.14 -2.67
CA LEU A 228 21.95 -20.56 -3.40
C LEU A 228 20.82 -20.17 -2.45
N GLU A 229 20.59 -18.87 -2.33
CA GLU A 229 19.42 -18.28 -1.71
C GLU A 229 18.42 -17.85 -2.80
N LEU A 230 17.13 -18.07 -2.52
CA LEU A 230 16.01 -17.69 -3.38
C LEU A 230 14.94 -16.96 -2.58
N SER A 231 14.42 -15.89 -3.16
CA SER A 231 13.16 -15.28 -2.74
C SER A 231 12.30 -15.13 -3.98
N MET A 232 11.11 -15.71 -3.96
CA MET A 232 10.17 -15.68 -5.08
C MET A 232 8.76 -15.47 -4.54
N SER A 233 8.02 -14.58 -5.18
CA SER A 233 6.59 -14.38 -4.89
C SER A 233 5.79 -14.24 -6.17
N TYR A 234 4.59 -14.76 -6.15
CA TYR A 234 3.57 -14.61 -7.18
C TYR A 234 2.25 -14.26 -6.50
N ALA A 235 1.56 -13.26 -7.01
CA ALA A 235 0.22 -12.91 -6.61
C ALA A 235 -0.64 -12.68 -7.85
N ASP A 236 -1.87 -13.15 -7.79
CA ASP A 236 -2.91 -12.99 -8.79
C ASP A 236 -4.12 -12.34 -8.12
N PHE A 237 -4.74 -11.36 -8.79
CA PHE A 237 -5.80 -10.55 -8.22
C PHE A 237 -6.97 -10.49 -9.19
N GLU A 238 -8.16 -10.77 -8.68
CA GLU A 238 -9.40 -10.59 -9.40
C GLU A 238 -10.27 -9.54 -8.67
N ALA A 239 -10.56 -8.44 -9.35
CA ALA A 239 -11.48 -7.44 -8.83
C ALA A 239 -12.89 -7.73 -9.33
N ALA A 240 -13.91 -7.54 -8.50
CA ALA A 240 -15.31 -7.90 -8.80
C ALA A 240 -15.87 -7.21 -10.05
N ASN A 241 -15.30 -6.09 -10.49
CA ASN A 241 -15.67 -5.41 -11.72
C ASN A 241 -14.57 -4.46 -12.22
N GLU A 242 -14.63 -4.09 -13.51
CA GLU A 242 -13.66 -3.20 -14.17
C GLU A 242 -13.50 -1.83 -13.48
N GLU A 243 -14.53 -1.31 -12.84
CA GLU A 243 -14.44 -0.04 -12.11
C GLU A 243 -13.59 -0.17 -10.84
N GLN A 244 -13.54 -1.36 -10.27
CA GLN A 244 -12.77 -1.70 -9.07
C GLN A 244 -11.36 -2.16 -9.39
N SER A 245 -11.11 -2.68 -10.60
CA SER A 245 -9.80 -3.19 -11.05
C SER A 245 -8.76 -2.09 -11.34
N ARG A 246 -9.15 -0.84 -11.23
CA ARG A 246 -8.25 0.29 -11.51
C ARG A 246 -6.96 0.22 -10.67
N GLU A 247 -5.82 0.27 -11.37
CA GLU A 247 -4.48 0.21 -10.79
C GLU A 247 -4.11 -1.12 -10.12
N ILE A 248 -4.98 -2.14 -10.24
CA ILE A 248 -4.67 -3.51 -9.81
C ILE A 248 -4.16 -4.25 -11.04
N PRO A 249 -2.93 -4.77 -11.06
CA PRO A 249 -2.47 -5.62 -12.14
C PRO A 249 -3.12 -7.01 -12.05
N ASP A 250 -3.29 -7.68 -13.19
CA ASP A 250 -3.82 -9.04 -13.20
C ASP A 250 -2.97 -10.00 -12.39
N TYR A 251 -1.65 -9.81 -12.41
CA TYR A 251 -0.73 -10.54 -11.55
C TYR A 251 0.54 -9.73 -11.26
N THR A 252 1.22 -10.12 -10.20
CA THR A 252 2.61 -9.70 -9.93
C THR A 252 3.49 -10.93 -9.70
N PHE A 253 4.70 -10.89 -10.24
CA PHE A 253 5.72 -11.90 -10.00
C PHE A 253 7.06 -11.22 -9.71
N THR A 254 7.69 -11.63 -8.62
CA THR A 254 9.06 -11.24 -8.31
C THR A 254 9.89 -12.47 -7.97
N ALA A 255 11.11 -12.49 -8.43
CA ALA A 255 12.07 -13.50 -8.02
C ALA A 255 13.45 -12.86 -7.90
N PHE A 256 14.15 -13.24 -6.86
CA PHE A 256 15.54 -12.88 -6.66
C PHE A 256 16.32 -14.11 -6.22
N ALA A 257 17.41 -14.40 -6.92
CA ALA A 257 18.33 -15.48 -6.59
C ALA A 257 19.72 -14.89 -6.33
N ASN A 258 20.35 -15.32 -5.25
CA ASN A 258 21.72 -14.96 -4.91
C ASN A 258 22.57 -16.23 -4.87
N TYR A 259 23.59 -16.29 -5.71
CA TYR A 259 24.49 -17.44 -5.82
C TYR A 259 25.90 -17.08 -5.36
N GLN A 260 26.34 -17.72 -4.28
CA GLN A 260 27.70 -17.61 -3.75
C GLN A 260 28.65 -18.44 -4.60
N VAL A 261 29.40 -17.80 -5.50
CA VAL A 261 30.32 -18.48 -6.41
C VAL A 261 31.55 -19.02 -5.66
N ASN A 262 32.04 -18.21 -4.71
CA ASN A 262 33.12 -18.57 -3.77
C ASN A 262 33.03 -17.64 -2.53
N PRO A 263 33.84 -17.84 -1.48
CA PRO A 263 33.70 -17.04 -0.25
C PRO A 263 33.72 -15.53 -0.42
N ASP A 264 34.35 -15.03 -1.48
CA ASP A 264 34.57 -13.61 -1.73
C ASP A 264 33.65 -13.05 -2.83
N PHE A 265 32.96 -13.91 -3.59
CA PHE A 265 32.19 -13.48 -4.75
C PHE A 265 30.83 -14.12 -4.86
N ALA A 266 29.79 -13.28 -4.98
CA ALA A 266 28.42 -13.68 -5.24
C ALA A 266 27.84 -12.93 -6.44
N ILE A 267 26.86 -13.55 -7.11
CA ILE A 267 26.07 -12.97 -8.19
C ILE A 267 24.60 -13.06 -7.84
N GLY A 268 23.87 -11.97 -8.10
CA GLY A 268 22.44 -11.91 -7.92
C GLY A 268 21.72 -11.79 -9.27
N PHE A 269 20.56 -12.38 -9.36
CA PHE A 269 19.68 -12.30 -10.51
C PHE A 269 18.26 -11.99 -10.04
N GLY A 270 17.68 -10.92 -10.56
CA GLY A 270 16.33 -10.46 -10.22
C GLY A 270 15.41 -10.46 -11.44
N VAL A 271 14.15 -10.82 -11.22
CA VAL A 271 13.08 -10.69 -12.20
C VAL A 271 11.89 -10.03 -11.51
N THR A 272 11.32 -9.01 -12.15
CA THR A 272 10.04 -8.42 -11.78
C THR A 272 9.13 -8.44 -13.00
N SER A 273 7.96 -9.06 -12.87
CA SER A 273 6.95 -9.08 -13.92
C SER A 273 5.61 -8.63 -13.35
N GLN A 274 4.89 -7.86 -14.13
CA GLN A 274 3.57 -7.35 -13.77
C GLN A 274 2.64 -7.55 -14.96
N GLY A 275 1.43 -8.01 -14.69
CA GLY A 275 0.35 -8.13 -15.68
C GLY A 275 -0.16 -6.77 -16.13
N ASP A 276 -1.08 -6.79 -17.09
CA ASP A 276 -1.78 -5.57 -17.51
C ASP A 276 -2.53 -4.96 -16.32
N SER A 277 -2.64 -3.64 -16.30
CA SER A 277 -3.45 -2.96 -15.29
C SER A 277 -4.31 -1.86 -15.89
N GLN A 278 -5.55 -1.75 -15.40
CA GLN A 278 -6.50 -0.76 -15.91
C GLN A 278 -6.21 0.63 -15.34
N ILE A 279 -6.18 1.64 -16.21
CA ILE A 279 -5.88 3.02 -15.79
C ILE A 279 -7.12 3.76 -15.26
N GLY A 280 -8.31 3.38 -15.72
CA GLY A 280 -9.55 4.09 -15.37
C GLY A 280 -10.76 3.18 -15.43
N THR A 281 -11.96 3.74 -15.57
CA THR A 281 -13.21 2.98 -15.73
C THR A 281 -13.33 2.36 -17.11
N SER A 282 -14.25 1.41 -17.28
CA SER A 282 -14.51 0.63 -18.49
C SER A 282 -14.34 1.40 -19.80
N ALA A 283 -13.52 1.08 -20.70
CA ALA A 283 -13.08 1.75 -21.93
C ALA A 283 -11.80 2.59 -21.79
N SER A 284 -11.13 2.50 -20.68
CA SER A 284 -9.85 3.17 -20.46
C SER A 284 -8.70 2.37 -21.08
N PRO A 285 -7.62 3.05 -21.46
CA PRO A 285 -6.41 2.36 -21.85
C PRO A 285 -5.84 1.57 -20.66
N TYR A 286 -5.16 0.48 -20.96
CA TYR A 286 -4.40 -0.32 -20.01
C TYR A 286 -2.93 0.12 -19.99
N LEU A 287 -2.28 -0.03 -18.85
CA LEU A 287 -0.84 -0.15 -18.79
C LEU A 287 -0.47 -1.57 -19.23
N PRO A 288 0.40 -1.73 -20.22
CA PRO A 288 0.80 -3.05 -20.68
C PRO A 288 1.62 -3.79 -19.64
N SER A 289 1.51 -5.11 -19.64
CA SER A 289 2.39 -5.99 -18.87
C SER A 289 3.86 -5.78 -19.24
N TYR A 290 4.73 -6.05 -18.31
CA TYR A 290 6.17 -5.97 -18.52
C TYR A 290 6.94 -7.01 -17.72
N THR A 291 8.18 -7.27 -18.13
CA THR A 291 9.13 -8.07 -17.38
C THR A 291 10.48 -7.38 -17.36
N ARG A 292 10.93 -6.98 -16.16
CA ARG A 292 12.24 -6.39 -15.94
C ARG A 292 13.20 -7.43 -15.37
N VAL A 293 14.42 -7.44 -15.87
CA VAL A 293 15.50 -8.31 -15.41
C VAL A 293 16.64 -7.46 -14.85
N ASP A 294 17.09 -7.82 -13.67
CA ASP A 294 18.17 -7.14 -12.96
C ASP A 294 19.30 -8.13 -12.64
N VAL A 295 20.53 -7.66 -12.62
CA VAL A 295 21.71 -8.46 -12.21
C VAL A 295 22.55 -7.68 -11.23
N SER A 296 23.14 -8.40 -10.29
CA SER A 296 24.06 -7.83 -9.31
C SER A 296 25.28 -8.70 -9.13
N ALA A 297 26.38 -8.10 -8.72
CA ALA A 297 27.61 -8.78 -8.34
C ALA A 297 28.14 -8.18 -7.05
N PHE A 298 28.55 -9.03 -6.14
CA PHE A 298 29.10 -8.67 -4.84
C PHE A 298 30.51 -9.25 -4.72
N TYR A 299 31.48 -8.40 -4.40
CA TYR A 299 32.84 -8.82 -4.22
C TYR A 299 33.43 -8.30 -2.91
N GLN A 300 33.79 -9.22 -2.02
CA GLN A 300 34.50 -8.94 -0.77
C GLN A 300 35.99 -8.77 -1.06
N LEU A 301 36.43 -7.53 -1.19
CA LEU A 301 37.82 -7.22 -1.53
C LEU A 301 38.77 -7.36 -0.32
N ALA A 302 38.25 -7.09 0.88
CA ALA A 302 38.88 -7.28 2.18
C ALA A 302 37.85 -7.52 3.25
N GLU A 303 38.22 -7.94 4.46
CA GLU A 303 37.29 -8.20 5.56
C GLU A 303 36.36 -7.01 5.86
N ASP A 304 36.84 -5.78 5.63
CA ASP A 304 36.13 -4.53 5.87
C ASP A 304 35.66 -3.81 4.59
N LEU A 305 35.89 -4.41 3.38
CA LEU A 305 35.66 -3.71 2.11
C LEU A 305 34.91 -4.56 1.11
N THR A 306 33.68 -4.15 0.80
CA THR A 306 32.82 -4.79 -0.21
C THR A 306 32.58 -3.85 -1.40
N ILE A 307 32.63 -4.40 -2.60
CA ILE A 307 32.22 -3.75 -3.85
C ILE A 307 30.95 -4.43 -4.33
N GLN A 308 29.93 -3.63 -4.68
CA GLN A 308 28.69 -4.10 -5.28
C GLN A 308 28.48 -3.39 -6.61
N ALA A 309 28.17 -4.15 -7.65
CA ALA A 309 27.74 -3.64 -8.95
C ALA A 309 26.31 -4.15 -9.23
N ASN A 310 25.43 -3.25 -9.67
CA ASN A 310 24.08 -3.59 -10.08
C ASN A 310 23.85 -3.08 -11.50
N ILE A 311 23.16 -3.88 -12.30
CA ILE A 311 22.59 -3.47 -13.58
C ILE A 311 21.10 -3.71 -13.45
N GLU A 312 20.33 -2.64 -13.49
CA GLU A 312 18.86 -2.67 -13.44
C GLU A 312 18.33 -2.55 -14.86
N ASN A 313 17.22 -3.24 -15.13
CA ASN A 313 16.61 -3.31 -16.45
C ASN A 313 17.61 -3.75 -17.54
N LEU A 314 18.25 -4.90 -17.34
CA LEU A 314 19.30 -5.45 -18.22
C LEU A 314 18.85 -5.58 -19.68
N THR A 315 17.57 -5.80 -19.92
CA THR A 315 16.96 -5.97 -21.23
C THR A 315 16.55 -4.65 -21.89
N ASP A 316 16.71 -3.52 -21.17
CA ASP A 316 16.29 -2.18 -21.60
C ASP A 316 14.82 -2.11 -22.00
N GLU A 317 13.97 -2.79 -21.22
CA GLU A 317 12.52 -2.83 -21.43
C GLU A 317 11.90 -1.46 -21.17
N THR A 318 11.04 -0.99 -22.07
CA THR A 318 10.24 0.21 -21.83
C THR A 318 8.96 -0.19 -21.11
N TYR A 319 8.81 0.23 -19.86
CA TYR A 319 7.70 -0.19 -19.03
C TYR A 319 7.05 0.98 -18.27
N PHE A 320 5.81 0.76 -17.84
CA PHE A 320 4.99 1.74 -17.14
C PHE A 320 4.49 1.15 -15.83
N PRO A 321 5.20 1.36 -14.71
CA PRO A 321 4.88 0.69 -13.45
C PRO A 321 3.57 1.15 -12.80
N HIS A 322 3.12 2.36 -13.08
CA HIS A 322 1.85 2.89 -12.57
C HIS A 322 1.40 4.12 -13.36
N SER A 323 0.12 4.48 -13.18
CA SER A 323 -0.44 5.72 -13.70
C SER A 323 -1.24 6.44 -12.62
N HIS A 324 -1.26 7.76 -12.67
CA HIS A 324 -2.17 8.55 -11.83
C HIS A 324 -3.58 8.57 -12.44
N SER A 325 -3.68 8.60 -13.76
CA SER A 325 -4.94 8.73 -14.51
C SER A 325 -4.66 8.51 -16.00
N THR A 326 -5.71 8.49 -16.82
CA THR A 326 -5.62 8.37 -18.29
C THR A 326 -4.75 9.42 -18.99
N HIS A 327 -4.36 10.48 -18.31
CA HIS A 327 -3.52 11.55 -18.86
C HIS A 327 -2.07 11.53 -18.35
N GLN A 328 -1.72 10.61 -17.46
CA GLN A 328 -0.39 10.59 -16.85
C GLN A 328 0.00 9.17 -16.44
N ALA A 329 1.04 8.63 -17.05
CA ALA A 329 1.70 7.40 -16.66
C ALA A 329 3.17 7.68 -16.31
N SER A 330 3.70 6.94 -15.36
CA SER A 330 5.13 6.96 -15.05
C SER A 330 5.87 6.03 -15.99
N VAL A 331 6.95 6.49 -16.57
CA VAL A 331 7.86 5.64 -17.36
C VAL A 331 8.91 5.07 -16.41
N GLY A 332 9.15 3.77 -16.49
CA GLY A 332 10.22 3.10 -15.77
C GLY A 332 11.61 3.55 -16.26
N GLU A 333 12.59 3.37 -15.42
CA GLU A 333 13.97 3.71 -15.78
C GLU A 333 14.49 2.76 -16.87
N GLU A 334 15.20 3.33 -17.86
CA GLU A 334 15.96 2.59 -18.85
C GLU A 334 17.07 1.78 -18.17
N MET A 335 17.77 0.92 -18.94
CA MET A 335 18.90 0.17 -18.42
C MET A 335 19.91 1.11 -17.74
N ASN A 336 20.17 0.87 -16.47
CA ASN A 336 21.13 1.67 -15.72
C ASN A 336 22.10 0.78 -14.93
N ALA A 337 23.25 1.34 -14.58
CA ALA A 337 24.26 0.64 -13.81
C ALA A 337 24.73 1.49 -12.62
N ARG A 338 24.85 0.85 -11.46
CA ARG A 338 25.34 1.48 -10.23
C ARG A 338 26.48 0.64 -9.64
N VAL A 339 27.55 1.30 -9.23
CA VAL A 339 28.63 0.66 -8.45
C VAL A 339 28.70 1.35 -7.09
N SER A 340 28.74 0.58 -6.04
CA SER A 340 28.93 1.04 -4.67
C SER A 340 30.12 0.35 -4.01
N ILE A 341 30.81 1.09 -3.15
CA ILE A 341 31.91 0.60 -2.32
C ILE A 341 31.53 0.89 -0.88
N ARG A 342 31.47 -0.16 -0.07
CA ARG A 342 31.20 -0.08 1.37
C ARG A 342 32.45 -0.47 2.15
N ARG A 343 32.85 0.38 3.07
CA ARG A 343 33.88 0.08 4.05
C ARG A 343 33.33 0.21 5.48
N THR A 344 33.59 -0.81 6.29
CA THR A 344 33.27 -0.80 7.73
C THR A 344 34.54 -0.42 8.49
N PHE A 345 34.43 0.49 9.48
CA PHE A 345 35.57 0.98 10.28
C PHE A 345 35.46 0.51 11.72
#